data_347c06d3adb708385375dfd129107816
#
_entry.id   347c06d3adb708385375dfd129107816
#
_cell.length_a   1.000
_cell.length_b   1.000
_cell.length_c   1.000
_cell.angle_alpha   90.00
_cell.angle_beta   90.00
_cell.angle_gamma   90.00
#
_symmetry.space_group_name_H-M   'P 1'
#
loop_
_entity.id
_entity.type
_entity.pdbx_description
1 polymer ?
#
loop_
_entity_poly.entity_id
_entity_poly.type
_entity_poly.pdbx_seq_one_letter_code
_entity_poly.pdbx_strand_id
1 'polypeptide(L)'
;MTWQEQCIRALSDQDLFEDSWHKTRFKELLDCYISYPFFTKGLCKCMYLSAWDEEHFCIMLGNLTEMTLGQEKNTKEMQNRGDALAQEQTDSQYYVYQLSCAFLEDRPFHLDEDAQVDPAVRYIIGQALKASAIIDALEA
;
A
#
# COMPACT_ATOMS: atom_id res chain seq x y z
N MET A 1 14.00 -10.61 -16.21
CA MET A 1 13.19 -10.45 -14.97
C MET A 1 12.30 -9.23 -15.12
N THR A 2 11.00 -9.40 -14.89
CA THR A 2 10.05 -8.30 -14.96
C THR A 2 10.23 -7.36 -13.76
N TRP A 3 9.65 -6.14 -13.86
CA TRP A 3 9.71 -5.18 -12.76
C TRP A 3 9.06 -5.74 -11.49
N GLN A 4 7.89 -6.39 -11.61
CA GLN A 4 7.23 -6.98 -10.45
C GLN A 4 8.06 -8.11 -9.82
N GLU A 5 8.74 -8.92 -10.62
CA GLU A 5 9.63 -9.96 -10.10
C GLU A 5 10.81 -9.34 -9.35
N GLN A 6 11.39 -8.28 -9.88
CA GLN A 6 12.47 -7.54 -9.22
C GLN A 6 12.00 -6.94 -7.89
N CYS A 7 10.80 -6.37 -7.88
CA CYS A 7 10.19 -5.77 -6.69
C CYS A 7 10.00 -6.82 -5.58
N ILE A 8 9.34 -7.93 -5.93
CA ILE A 8 9.06 -9.02 -4.97
C ILE A 8 10.37 -9.57 -4.42
N ARG A 9 11.34 -9.80 -5.28
CA ARG A 9 12.65 -10.32 -4.88
C ARG A 9 13.39 -9.37 -3.94
N ALA A 10 13.42 -8.08 -4.28
CA ALA A 10 14.09 -7.07 -3.46
C ALA A 10 13.47 -6.98 -2.06
N LEU A 11 12.14 -7.00 -1.98
CA LEU A 11 11.43 -6.97 -0.70
C LEU A 11 11.64 -8.25 0.09
N SER A 12 11.65 -9.42 -0.57
CA SER A 12 11.94 -10.71 0.07
C SER A 12 13.36 -10.77 0.63
N ASP A 13 14.33 -10.28 -0.13
CA ASP A 13 15.75 -10.28 0.27
C ASP A 13 15.98 -9.43 1.52
N GLN A 14 15.14 -8.42 1.77
CA GLN A 14 15.22 -7.57 2.97
C GLN A 14 14.25 -8.02 4.07
N ASP A 15 13.63 -9.18 3.90
CA ASP A 15 12.70 -9.78 4.87
C ASP A 15 11.57 -8.82 5.26
N LEU A 16 10.97 -8.16 4.26
CA LEU A 16 9.93 -7.17 4.48
C LEU A 16 8.50 -7.71 4.39
N PHE A 17 8.32 -8.99 4.03
CA PHE A 17 7.00 -9.61 4.09
C PHE A 17 6.80 -10.25 5.48
N GLU A 18 5.64 -10.01 6.09
CA GLU A 18 5.27 -10.55 7.40
C GLU A 18 5.26 -12.08 7.39
N ASP A 19 4.72 -12.63 6.31
CA ASP A 19 4.57 -14.09 6.14
C ASP A 19 4.35 -14.38 4.65
N SER A 20 4.12 -15.66 4.32
CA SER A 20 3.86 -16.08 2.93
C SER A 20 2.55 -15.51 2.38
N TRP A 21 1.55 -15.27 3.26
CA TRP A 21 0.28 -14.68 2.84
C TRP A 21 0.44 -13.23 2.42
N HIS A 22 1.24 -12.44 3.15
CA HIS A 22 1.56 -11.06 2.79
C HIS A 22 2.16 -11.01 1.38
N LYS A 23 3.15 -11.86 1.13
CA LYS A 23 3.83 -11.94 -0.16
C LYS A 23 2.87 -12.34 -1.27
N THR A 24 2.05 -13.36 -1.05
CA THR A 24 1.09 -13.87 -2.03
C THR A 24 0.05 -12.80 -2.39
N ARG A 25 -0.51 -12.12 -1.40
CA ARG A 25 -1.50 -11.07 -1.62
C ARG A 25 -0.90 -9.89 -2.40
N PHE A 26 0.33 -9.49 -2.05
CA PHE A 26 1.03 -8.44 -2.78
C PHE A 26 1.26 -8.81 -4.25
N LYS A 27 1.71 -10.04 -4.49
CA LYS A 27 1.93 -10.55 -5.84
C LYS A 27 0.64 -10.54 -6.65
N GLU A 28 -0.47 -10.97 -6.06
CA GLU A 28 -1.78 -10.97 -6.74
C GLU A 28 -2.18 -9.56 -7.16
N LEU A 29 -2.01 -8.57 -6.28
CA LEU A 29 -2.33 -7.18 -6.60
C LEU A 29 -1.48 -6.66 -7.74
N LEU A 30 -0.18 -6.92 -7.73
CA LEU A 30 0.71 -6.52 -8.82
C LEU A 30 0.33 -7.17 -10.14
N ASP A 31 0.16 -8.49 -10.14
CA ASP A 31 -0.14 -9.25 -11.37
C ASP A 31 -1.45 -8.77 -12.00
N CYS A 32 -2.44 -8.43 -11.19
CA CYS A 32 -3.76 -8.01 -11.68
C CYS A 32 -3.79 -6.55 -12.16
N TYR A 33 -3.01 -5.66 -11.55
CA TYR A 33 -3.24 -4.22 -11.75
C TYR A 33 -2.05 -3.44 -12.30
N ILE A 34 -0.89 -4.07 -12.49
CA ILE A 34 0.32 -3.36 -12.93
C ILE A 34 0.19 -2.71 -14.32
N SER A 35 -0.69 -3.24 -15.17
CA SER A 35 -0.86 -2.72 -16.53
C SER A 35 -1.92 -1.63 -16.66
N TYR A 36 -2.63 -1.30 -15.58
CA TYR A 36 -3.66 -0.25 -15.61
C TYR A 36 -3.04 1.14 -15.57
N PRO A 37 -3.71 2.16 -16.17
CA PRO A 37 -3.18 3.53 -16.21
C PRO A 37 -2.95 4.15 -14.84
N PHE A 38 -3.75 3.76 -13.82
CA PHE A 38 -3.63 4.30 -12.46
C PHE A 38 -2.48 3.71 -11.66
N PHE A 39 -1.78 2.67 -12.19
CA PHE A 39 -0.67 2.05 -11.46
C PHE A 39 0.53 2.99 -11.41
N THR A 40 1.06 3.21 -10.21
CA THR A 40 2.25 4.01 -9.94
C THR A 40 3.07 3.32 -8.85
N LYS A 41 4.29 3.77 -8.63
CA LYS A 41 5.09 3.29 -7.50
C LYS A 41 4.38 3.57 -6.16
N GLY A 42 3.71 4.74 -6.05
CA GLY A 42 2.91 5.07 -4.87
C GLY A 42 1.81 4.05 -4.61
N LEU A 43 1.07 3.67 -5.65
CA LEU A 43 0.04 2.62 -5.52
C LEU A 43 0.66 1.27 -5.17
N CYS A 44 1.82 0.94 -5.73
CA CYS A 44 2.55 -0.28 -5.38
C CYS A 44 2.86 -0.35 -3.88
N LYS A 45 3.30 0.77 -3.31
CA LYS A 45 3.56 0.86 -1.86
C LYS A 45 2.30 0.66 -1.05
N CYS A 46 1.17 1.20 -1.51
CA CYS A 46 -0.15 0.98 -0.88
C CYS A 46 -0.56 -0.49 -0.98
N MET A 47 -0.28 -1.14 -2.10
CA MET A 47 -0.53 -2.58 -2.27
C MET A 47 0.26 -3.40 -1.28
N TYR A 48 1.54 -3.06 -1.07
CA TYR A 48 2.36 -3.71 -0.05
C TYR A 48 1.75 -3.55 1.35
N LEU A 49 1.37 -2.33 1.70
CA LEU A 49 0.81 -2.03 3.01
C LEU A 49 -0.53 -2.75 3.22
N SER A 50 -1.42 -2.75 2.23
CA SER A 50 -2.73 -3.38 2.35
C SER A 50 -2.68 -4.91 2.30
N ALA A 51 -1.68 -5.47 1.65
CA ALA A 51 -1.50 -6.93 1.57
C ALA A 51 -1.10 -7.56 2.92
N TRP A 52 -0.74 -6.74 3.88
CA TRP A 52 -0.34 -7.14 5.21
C TRP A 52 -1.40 -8.02 5.93
N ASP A 53 -2.68 -7.68 5.83
CA ASP A 53 -3.74 -8.49 6.40
C ASP A 53 -4.92 -8.61 5.45
N GLU A 54 -5.82 -9.57 5.74
CA GLU A 54 -6.95 -9.88 4.89
C GLU A 54 -7.95 -8.74 4.78
N GLU A 55 -8.22 -8.05 5.89
CA GLU A 55 -9.18 -6.95 5.92
C GLU A 55 -8.74 -5.80 5.01
N HIS A 56 -7.49 -5.34 5.17
CA HIS A 56 -6.95 -4.26 4.34
C HIS A 56 -6.82 -4.69 2.89
N PHE A 57 -6.47 -5.94 2.63
CA PHE A 57 -6.40 -6.51 1.29
C PHE A 57 -7.77 -6.45 0.59
N CYS A 58 -8.84 -6.83 1.28
CA CYS A 58 -10.20 -6.79 0.74
C CYS A 58 -10.64 -5.35 0.45
N ILE A 59 -10.30 -4.40 1.31
CA ILE A 59 -10.58 -2.98 1.08
C ILE A 59 -9.87 -2.49 -0.18
N MET A 60 -8.60 -2.83 -0.34
CA MET A 60 -7.82 -2.48 -1.53
C MET A 60 -8.42 -3.08 -2.79
N LEU A 61 -8.79 -4.37 -2.76
CA LEU A 61 -9.43 -5.02 -3.91
C LEU A 61 -10.73 -4.33 -4.30
N GLY A 62 -11.54 -3.94 -3.32
CA GLY A 62 -12.78 -3.21 -3.56
C GLY A 62 -12.53 -1.88 -4.27
N ASN A 63 -11.54 -1.12 -3.81
CA ASN A 63 -11.15 0.15 -4.43
C ASN A 63 -10.64 -0.05 -5.85
N LEU A 64 -9.77 -1.03 -6.06
CA LEU A 64 -9.20 -1.32 -7.38
C LEU A 64 -10.28 -1.79 -8.36
N THR A 65 -11.24 -2.57 -7.88
CA THR A 65 -12.38 -3.01 -8.70
C THR A 65 -13.20 -1.80 -9.16
N GLU A 66 -13.52 -0.88 -8.24
CA GLU A 66 -14.25 0.34 -8.59
C GLU A 66 -13.50 1.19 -9.59
N MET A 67 -12.19 1.36 -9.41
CA MET A 67 -11.35 2.12 -10.32
C MET A 67 -11.35 1.50 -11.72
N THR A 68 -11.29 0.18 -11.80
CA THR A 68 -11.32 -0.56 -13.08
C THR A 68 -12.66 -0.38 -13.78
N LEU A 69 -13.77 -0.56 -13.06
CA LEU A 69 -15.12 -0.42 -13.60
C LEU A 69 -15.41 1.02 -14.04
N GLY A 70 -14.88 2.01 -13.30
CA GLY A 70 -15.02 3.42 -13.63
C GLY A 70 -14.03 3.93 -14.67
N GLN A 71 -13.15 3.06 -15.17
CA GLN A 71 -12.10 3.43 -16.14
C GLN A 71 -11.25 4.62 -15.65
N GLU A 72 -10.99 4.66 -14.35
CA GLU A 72 -10.21 5.73 -13.73
C GLU A 72 -8.75 5.66 -14.19
N LYS A 73 -8.12 6.83 -14.33
CA LYS A 73 -6.74 6.93 -14.82
C LYS A 73 -5.74 7.27 -13.73
N ASN A 74 -6.23 7.59 -12.53
CA ASN A 74 -5.41 7.92 -11.36
C ASN A 74 -6.16 7.58 -10.07
N THR A 75 -5.52 7.81 -8.94
CA THR A 75 -6.06 7.43 -7.63
C THR A 75 -6.88 8.53 -6.94
N LYS A 76 -7.20 9.62 -7.64
CA LYS A 76 -7.84 10.79 -7.04
C LYS A 76 -9.22 10.48 -6.45
N GLU A 77 -10.06 9.75 -7.19
CA GLU A 77 -11.40 9.35 -6.73
C GLU A 77 -11.30 8.42 -5.52
N MET A 78 -10.36 7.50 -5.55
CA MET A 78 -10.10 6.59 -4.43
C MET A 78 -9.72 7.38 -3.18
N GLN A 79 -8.85 8.38 -3.30
CA GLN A 79 -8.46 9.23 -2.18
C GLN A 79 -9.65 10.01 -1.63
N ASN A 80 -10.51 10.55 -2.49
CA ASN A 80 -11.71 11.29 -2.09
C ASN A 80 -12.67 10.39 -1.30
N ARG A 81 -12.86 9.14 -1.74
CA ARG A 81 -13.69 8.17 -1.01
C ARG A 81 -13.09 7.86 0.36
N GLY A 82 -11.77 7.70 0.42
CA GLY A 82 -11.05 7.46 1.67
C GLY A 82 -11.19 8.61 2.67
N ASP A 83 -11.08 9.85 2.19
CA ASP A 83 -11.21 11.04 3.04
C ASP A 83 -12.59 11.09 3.70
N ALA A 84 -13.64 10.71 2.99
CA ALA A 84 -14.99 10.70 3.52
C ALA A 84 -15.16 9.67 4.65
N LEU A 85 -14.40 8.58 4.63
CA LEU A 85 -14.48 7.51 5.62
C LEU A 85 -13.49 7.67 6.78
N ALA A 86 -12.46 8.48 6.61
CA ALA A 86 -11.35 8.60 7.58
C ALA A 86 -11.79 9.08 8.96
N GLN A 87 -12.86 9.86 9.03
CA GLN A 87 -13.35 10.45 10.28
C GLN A 87 -13.99 9.43 11.23
N GLU A 88 -14.33 8.25 10.72
CA GLU A 88 -14.99 7.20 11.49
C GLU A 88 -14.04 6.07 11.90
N GLN A 89 -12.75 6.22 11.63
CA GLN A 89 -11.77 5.17 11.86
C GLN A 89 -11.09 5.29 13.22
N THR A 90 -10.55 4.17 13.71
CA THR A 90 -9.68 4.15 14.88
C THR A 90 -8.37 4.90 14.59
N ASP A 91 -7.62 5.27 15.64
CA ASP A 91 -6.33 5.93 15.47
C ASP A 91 -5.38 5.08 14.60
N SER A 92 -5.34 3.76 14.83
CA SER A 92 -4.49 2.87 14.04
C SER A 92 -4.87 2.90 12.56
N GLN A 93 -6.16 2.80 12.24
CA GLN A 93 -6.65 2.87 10.86
C GLN A 93 -6.39 4.23 10.22
N TYR A 94 -6.53 5.30 11.01
CA TYR A 94 -6.25 6.66 10.56
C TYR A 94 -4.80 6.80 10.10
N TYR A 95 -3.83 6.28 10.87
CA TYR A 95 -2.42 6.38 10.49
C TYR A 95 -2.07 5.52 9.28
N VAL A 96 -2.68 4.34 9.14
CA VAL A 96 -2.52 3.51 7.92
C VAL A 96 -3.05 4.28 6.72
N TYR A 97 -4.21 4.92 6.85
CA TYR A 97 -4.78 5.73 5.79
C TYR A 97 -3.87 6.91 5.43
N GLN A 98 -3.35 7.64 6.43
CA GLN A 98 -2.44 8.77 6.21
C GLN A 98 -1.16 8.35 5.50
N LEU A 99 -0.61 7.19 5.86
CA LEU A 99 0.56 6.65 5.18
C LEU A 99 0.24 6.33 3.71
N SER A 100 -0.92 5.72 3.46
CA SER A 100 -1.37 5.41 2.09
C SER A 100 -1.48 6.68 1.26
N CYS A 101 -2.07 7.75 1.81
CA CYS A 101 -2.16 9.04 1.12
C CYS A 101 -0.78 9.63 0.84
N ALA A 102 0.14 9.53 1.79
CA ALA A 102 1.51 10.01 1.62
C ALA A 102 2.20 9.28 0.46
N PHE A 103 2.02 7.97 0.36
CA PHE A 103 2.56 7.18 -0.74
C PHE A 103 1.98 7.62 -2.09
N LEU A 104 0.66 7.78 -2.15
CA LEU A 104 -0.02 8.15 -3.40
C LEU A 104 0.34 9.57 -3.86
N GLU A 105 0.60 10.46 -2.92
CA GLU A 105 0.95 11.86 -3.20
C GLU A 105 2.46 12.10 -3.23
N ASP A 106 3.25 11.05 -3.03
CA ASP A 106 4.72 11.13 -2.98
C ASP A 106 5.20 12.14 -1.93
N ARG A 107 4.59 12.06 -0.73
CA ARG A 107 4.92 12.93 0.41
C ARG A 107 5.66 12.13 1.48
N PRO A 108 6.56 12.79 2.25
CA PRO A 108 7.15 12.13 3.42
C PRO A 108 6.09 11.84 4.48
N PHE A 109 6.31 10.79 5.24
CA PHE A 109 5.45 10.39 6.34
C PHE A 109 6.29 10.15 7.58
N HIS A 110 5.79 10.61 8.71
CA HIS A 110 6.41 10.36 10.01
C HIS A 110 5.34 9.98 11.03
N LEU A 111 5.56 8.87 11.72
CA LEU A 111 4.67 8.45 12.80
C LEU A 111 5.27 8.94 14.12
N ASP A 112 4.52 9.76 14.84
CA ASP A 112 4.95 10.29 16.14
C ASP A 112 5.15 9.13 17.14
N GLU A 113 6.17 9.27 17.99
CA GLU A 113 6.43 8.27 19.03
C GLU A 113 5.27 8.14 20.01
N ASP A 114 4.55 9.25 20.22
CA ASP A 114 3.40 9.32 21.14
C ASP A 114 2.10 8.84 20.51
N ALA A 115 2.09 8.50 19.22
CA ALA A 115 0.88 8.08 18.53
C ALA A 115 0.31 6.80 19.15
N GLN A 116 -0.99 6.81 19.43
CA GLN A 116 -1.71 5.70 20.04
C GLN A 116 -2.13 4.71 18.95
N VAL A 117 -1.19 3.88 18.51
CA VAL A 117 -1.45 2.85 17.49
C VAL A 117 -1.07 1.49 18.03
N ASP A 118 -1.76 0.46 17.57
CA ASP A 118 -1.47 -0.92 17.94
C ASP A 118 -0.02 -1.27 17.56
N PRO A 119 0.69 -2.05 18.40
CA PRO A 119 2.06 -2.45 18.09
C PRO A 119 2.23 -3.11 16.71
N ALA A 120 1.27 -3.95 16.30
CA ALA A 120 1.30 -4.59 14.99
C ALA A 120 1.21 -3.56 13.86
N VAL A 121 0.37 -2.53 14.03
CA VAL A 121 0.22 -1.45 13.04
C VAL A 121 1.49 -0.61 12.99
N ARG A 122 2.05 -0.26 14.14
CA ARG A 122 3.32 0.49 14.21
C ARG A 122 4.43 -0.28 13.48
N TYR A 123 4.48 -1.59 13.67
CA TYR A 123 5.47 -2.45 13.03
C TYR A 123 5.31 -2.44 11.51
N ILE A 124 4.09 -2.65 10.99
CA ILE A 124 3.88 -2.68 9.54
C ILE A 124 4.12 -1.31 8.88
N ILE A 125 3.81 -0.22 9.57
CA ILE A 125 4.13 1.12 9.09
C ILE A 125 5.65 1.26 8.90
N GLY A 126 6.43 0.83 9.88
CA GLY A 126 7.89 0.84 9.78
C GLY A 126 8.40 0.00 8.63
N GLN A 127 7.84 -1.20 8.44
CA GLN A 127 8.21 -2.07 7.32
C GLN A 127 7.82 -1.44 5.99
N ALA A 128 6.64 -0.80 5.91
CA ALA A 128 6.18 -0.14 4.69
C ALA A 128 7.09 1.04 4.30
N LEU A 129 7.62 1.77 5.27
CA LEU A 129 8.56 2.85 4.99
C LEU A 129 9.87 2.31 4.43
N LYS A 130 10.36 1.18 4.93
CA LYS A 130 11.54 0.49 4.37
C LYS A 130 11.25 -0.02 2.96
N ALA A 131 10.09 -0.64 2.76
CA ALA A 131 9.66 -1.12 1.44
C ALA A 131 9.55 0.03 0.44
N SER A 132 9.04 1.17 0.88
CA SER A 132 8.93 2.38 0.04
C SER A 132 10.29 2.79 -0.53
N ALA A 133 11.33 2.81 0.30
CA ALA A 133 12.68 3.17 -0.15
C ALA A 133 13.19 2.18 -1.21
N ILE A 134 12.92 0.89 -1.02
CA ILE A 134 13.32 -0.15 -1.97
C ILE A 134 12.58 0.01 -3.29
N ILE A 135 11.26 0.23 -3.23
CA ILE A 135 10.43 0.40 -4.43
C ILE A 135 10.88 1.64 -5.21
N ASP A 136 11.19 2.74 -4.52
CA ASP A 136 11.67 3.97 -5.16
C ASP A 136 13.01 3.75 -5.87
N ALA A 137 13.85 2.87 -5.36
CA ALA A 137 15.16 2.58 -5.94
C ALA A 137 15.10 1.67 -7.17
N LEU A 138 13.96 1.02 -7.43
CA LEU A 138 13.81 0.14 -8.59
C LEU A 138 13.67 0.95 -9.87
N GLU A 139 14.38 0.51 -10.91
CA GLU A 139 14.25 1.12 -12.24
C GLU A 139 13.01 0.56 -12.93
N ALA A 140 12.19 1.47 -13.41
CA ALA A 140 10.97 1.09 -14.13
C ALA A 140 11.29 0.63 -15.56
#